data_e4d71eb77d750edf49a1cb2679fc47ab
#
_entry.id   e4d71eb77d750edf49a1cb2679fc47ab
#
_cell.length_a   1.000
_cell.length_b   1.000
_cell.length_c   1.000
_cell.angle_alpha   90.00
_cell.angle_beta   90.00
_cell.angle_gamma   90.00
#
_symmetry.space_group_name_H-M   'P 1'
#
loop_
_entity.id
_entity.type
_entity.pdbx_description
1 polymer ?
#
loop_
_entity_poly.entity_id
_entity_poly.type
_entity_poly.pdbx_seq_one_letter_code
_entity_poly.pdbx_strand_id
1 'polypeptide(L)'
;AVMGGVALLVFPVADSIINFLWYSFLPAPDGGISECGTASTGACPRVYNPLALLLARLKVASLAGLIVALPVFVYQTYLFMRPGLYPNERRYYLAAVPTSLVLALVGVAFAYFLILPVIFVYFLNYSEGVAEIAFALTETFDLIILMMGLFALIFQIPLFIMLAIMMGVTTRKWLADRRLLFWFSFGGIAFLCSPDPTGMAPLLVALTMITLFELTLGLLRWTGR
;
A
#
# COMPACT_ATOMS: atom_id res chain seq x y z
N ALA A 1 1.95 -13.72 -15.03
CA ALA A 1 1.32 -13.35 -16.32
C ALA A 1 0.35 -12.17 -16.17
N VAL A 2 -0.64 -12.21 -15.24
CA VAL A 2 -1.64 -11.14 -15.07
C VAL A 2 -1.01 -9.81 -14.68
N MET A 3 -0.12 -9.79 -13.69
CA MET A 3 0.59 -8.58 -13.25
C MET A 3 1.38 -7.91 -14.39
N GLY A 4 2.10 -8.71 -15.20
CA GLY A 4 2.85 -8.19 -16.36
C GLY A 4 1.95 -7.65 -17.47
N GLY A 5 0.82 -8.32 -17.76
CA GLY A 5 -0.14 -7.86 -18.77
C GLY A 5 -0.78 -6.51 -18.38
N VAL A 6 -1.18 -6.35 -17.12
CA VAL A 6 -1.74 -5.08 -16.61
C VAL A 6 -0.68 -3.97 -16.60
N ALA A 7 0.56 -4.29 -16.20
CA ALA A 7 1.65 -3.33 -16.22
C ALA A 7 1.91 -2.76 -17.63
N LEU A 8 1.85 -3.60 -18.67
CA LEU A 8 1.98 -3.16 -20.07
C LEU A 8 0.84 -2.26 -20.51
N LEU A 9 -0.39 -2.51 -20.07
CA LEU A 9 -1.55 -1.66 -20.40
C LEU A 9 -1.53 -0.30 -19.69
N VAL A 10 -0.97 -0.23 -18.48
CA VAL A 10 -0.89 1.01 -17.69
C VAL A 10 0.32 1.86 -18.08
N PHE A 11 1.34 1.26 -18.70
CA PHE A 11 2.58 1.95 -19.08
C PHE A 11 2.35 3.26 -19.86
N PRO A 12 1.47 3.35 -20.88
CA PRO A 12 1.23 4.60 -21.63
C PRO A 12 0.50 5.67 -20.80
N VAL A 13 -0.22 5.29 -19.73
CA VAL A 13 -0.95 6.22 -18.85
C VAL A 13 -0.10 6.63 -17.64
N ALA A 14 1.06 6.00 -17.45
CA ALA A 14 1.91 6.21 -16.28
C ALA A 14 2.34 7.67 -16.10
N ASP A 15 2.57 8.43 -17.18
CA ASP A 15 2.95 9.84 -17.09
C ASP A 15 1.89 10.72 -16.44
N SER A 16 0.63 10.47 -16.75
CA SER A 16 -0.49 11.20 -16.11
C SER A 16 -0.59 10.89 -14.62
N ILE A 17 -0.36 9.63 -14.24
CA ILE A 17 -0.36 9.21 -12.84
C ILE A 17 0.84 9.79 -12.10
N ILE A 18 2.02 9.83 -12.72
CA ILE A 18 3.24 10.41 -12.15
C ILE A 18 3.04 11.89 -11.85
N ASN A 19 2.53 12.64 -12.82
CA ASN A 19 2.26 14.08 -12.66
C ASN A 19 1.23 14.31 -11.54
N PHE A 20 0.14 13.54 -11.53
CA PHE A 20 -0.88 13.63 -10.50
C PHE A 20 -0.31 13.36 -9.09
N LEU A 21 0.48 12.29 -8.91
CA LEU A 21 1.10 11.95 -7.63
C LEU A 21 2.10 13.01 -7.17
N TRP A 22 2.93 13.54 -8.09
CA TRP A 22 3.92 14.54 -7.75
C TRP A 22 3.29 15.83 -7.21
N TYR A 23 2.35 16.40 -7.95
CA TYR A 23 1.72 17.66 -7.58
C TYR A 23 0.70 17.56 -6.44
N SER A 24 0.34 16.35 -6.03
CA SER A 24 -0.51 16.16 -4.86
C SER A 24 0.21 16.33 -3.53
N PHE A 25 1.50 16.02 -3.50
CA PHE A 25 2.29 16.03 -2.24
C PHE A 25 3.28 17.18 -2.16
N LEU A 26 3.71 17.69 -3.29
CA LEU A 26 4.70 18.75 -3.37
C LEU A 26 4.08 20.01 -3.98
N PRO A 27 4.35 21.21 -3.40
CA PRO A 27 3.81 22.45 -3.91
C PRO A 27 4.28 22.66 -5.35
N ALA A 28 3.32 22.80 -6.27
CA ALA A 28 3.60 23.13 -7.66
C ALA A 28 4.21 24.55 -7.74
N PRO A 29 5.24 24.78 -8.57
CA PRO A 29 5.66 26.13 -8.91
C PRO A 29 4.51 26.88 -9.61
N ASP A 30 4.36 28.18 -9.34
CA ASP A 30 3.23 29.02 -9.81
C ASP A 30 3.03 29.04 -11.34
N GLY A 31 3.97 28.53 -12.13
CA GLY A 31 3.95 28.47 -13.60
C GLY A 31 4.02 27.06 -14.21
N GLY A 32 3.94 25.99 -13.40
CA GLY A 32 4.06 24.60 -13.88
C GLY A 32 5.50 24.16 -14.17
N ILE A 33 5.65 22.96 -14.77
CA ILE A 33 6.96 22.30 -15.01
C ILE A 33 7.89 23.14 -15.91
N SER A 34 7.35 23.99 -16.78
CA SER A 34 8.10 24.82 -17.71
C SER A 34 8.95 25.91 -17.04
N GLU A 35 8.64 26.28 -15.78
CA GLU A 35 9.38 27.29 -15.01
C GLU A 35 10.38 26.68 -14.01
N CYS A 36 10.48 25.38 -13.95
CA CYS A 36 11.53 24.72 -13.18
C CYS A 36 12.92 25.00 -13.78
N GLY A 37 13.56 26.04 -13.36
CA GLY A 37 14.88 26.43 -13.83
C GLY A 37 15.23 27.90 -13.59
N THR A 38 14.23 28.74 -13.39
CA THR A 38 14.41 30.15 -13.04
C THR A 38 13.88 30.42 -11.63
N ALA A 39 14.76 30.39 -10.64
CA ALA A 39 14.55 30.87 -9.25
C ALA A 39 13.13 30.67 -8.65
N SER A 40 12.50 29.55 -8.93
CA SER A 40 11.15 29.23 -8.45
C SER A 40 11.20 28.64 -7.03
N THR A 41 10.34 29.13 -6.17
CA THR A 41 10.15 28.68 -4.77
C THR A 41 9.45 27.32 -4.64
N GLY A 42 9.23 26.58 -5.75
CA GLY A 42 8.54 25.30 -5.77
C GLY A 42 9.48 24.09 -5.79
N ALA A 43 9.00 22.94 -5.31
CA ALA A 43 9.73 21.69 -5.32
C ALA A 43 9.78 21.07 -6.74
N CYS A 44 10.82 21.42 -7.50
CA CYS A 44 11.03 20.85 -8.84
C CYS A 44 11.63 19.45 -8.79
N PRO A 45 11.13 18.48 -9.61
CA PRO A 45 11.69 17.15 -9.68
C PRO A 45 13.12 17.19 -10.24
N ARG A 46 14.09 16.78 -9.44
CA ARG A 46 15.48 16.66 -9.90
C ARG A 46 15.74 15.26 -10.41
N VAL A 47 16.11 15.15 -11.67
CA VAL A 47 16.45 13.89 -12.32
C VAL A 47 17.97 13.79 -12.39
N TYR A 48 18.55 12.94 -11.57
CA TYR A 48 20.01 12.71 -11.54
C TYR A 48 20.45 11.61 -12.51
N ASN A 49 19.51 10.76 -12.95
CA ASN A 49 19.81 9.63 -13.82
C ASN A 49 18.83 9.62 -15.02
N PRO A 50 19.31 9.48 -16.27
CA PRO A 50 18.43 9.47 -17.45
C PRO A 50 17.40 8.33 -17.43
N LEU A 51 17.70 7.23 -16.74
CA LEU A 51 16.78 6.09 -16.58
C LEU A 51 15.73 6.29 -15.47
N ALA A 52 15.84 7.36 -14.67
CA ALA A 52 14.95 7.60 -13.53
C ALA A 52 13.47 7.64 -13.91
N LEU A 53 13.16 8.31 -15.04
CA LEU A 53 11.79 8.42 -15.53
C LEU A 53 11.24 7.05 -15.99
N LEU A 54 12.07 6.25 -16.67
CA LEU A 54 11.68 4.90 -17.11
C LEU A 54 11.41 4.00 -15.90
N LEU A 55 12.27 4.08 -14.88
CA LEU A 55 12.09 3.32 -13.64
C LEU A 55 10.82 3.75 -12.89
N ALA A 56 10.54 5.05 -12.81
CA ALA A 56 9.32 5.55 -12.20
C ALA A 56 8.06 5.03 -12.92
N ARG A 57 8.03 5.04 -14.26
CA ARG A 57 6.93 4.47 -15.07
C ARG A 57 6.75 2.98 -14.79
N LEU A 58 7.84 2.21 -14.76
CA LEU A 58 7.79 0.77 -14.44
C LEU A 58 7.22 0.50 -13.05
N LYS A 59 7.60 1.30 -12.06
CA LYS A 59 7.13 1.18 -10.67
C LYS A 59 5.64 1.48 -10.56
N VAL A 60 5.15 2.56 -11.18
CA VAL A 60 3.71 2.89 -11.23
C VAL A 60 2.93 1.77 -11.91
N ALA A 61 3.42 1.27 -13.04
CA ALA A 61 2.81 0.16 -13.76
C ALA A 61 2.80 -1.13 -12.91
N SER A 62 3.86 -1.40 -12.14
CA SER A 62 3.93 -2.56 -11.24
C SER A 62 2.95 -2.46 -10.09
N LEU A 63 2.73 -1.26 -9.52
CA LEU A 63 1.73 -1.03 -8.48
C LEU A 63 0.31 -1.32 -8.99
N ALA A 64 -0.04 -0.81 -10.17
CA ALA A 64 -1.33 -1.11 -10.79
C ALA A 64 -1.49 -2.62 -11.08
N GLY A 65 -0.43 -3.27 -11.56
CA GLY A 65 -0.38 -4.70 -11.74
C GLY A 65 -0.57 -5.49 -10.45
N LEU A 66 0.00 -5.02 -9.35
CA LEU A 66 -0.17 -5.61 -8.01
C LEU A 66 -1.64 -5.55 -7.57
N ILE A 67 -2.28 -4.38 -7.67
CA ILE A 67 -3.67 -4.18 -7.26
C ILE A 67 -4.61 -5.17 -7.98
N VAL A 68 -4.43 -5.35 -9.28
CA VAL A 68 -5.24 -6.30 -10.08
C VAL A 68 -4.83 -7.76 -9.81
N ALA A 69 -3.58 -8.02 -9.46
CA ALA A 69 -3.11 -9.37 -9.14
C ALA A 69 -3.68 -9.89 -7.82
N LEU A 70 -3.99 -9.02 -6.85
CA LEU A 70 -4.54 -9.42 -5.54
C LEU A 70 -5.86 -10.22 -5.64
N PRO A 71 -6.92 -9.75 -6.33
CA PRO A 71 -8.14 -10.54 -6.48
C PRO A 71 -7.91 -11.83 -7.26
N VAL A 72 -7.00 -11.84 -8.23
CA VAL A 72 -6.63 -13.05 -8.96
C VAL A 72 -5.94 -14.06 -8.03
N PHE A 73 -5.07 -13.59 -7.15
CA PHE A 73 -4.43 -14.44 -6.13
C PHE A 73 -5.45 -15.05 -5.17
N VAL A 74 -6.41 -14.26 -4.67
CA VAL A 74 -7.52 -14.75 -3.83
C VAL A 74 -8.37 -15.77 -4.60
N TYR A 75 -8.64 -15.53 -5.87
CA TYR A 75 -9.38 -16.49 -6.72
C TYR A 75 -8.61 -17.80 -6.92
N GLN A 76 -7.31 -17.75 -7.16
CA GLN A 76 -6.45 -18.95 -7.28
C GLN A 76 -6.44 -19.74 -5.97
N THR A 77 -6.33 -19.06 -4.83
CA THR A 77 -6.41 -19.67 -3.51
C THR A 77 -7.77 -20.39 -3.33
N TYR A 78 -8.86 -19.73 -3.75
CA TYR A 78 -10.19 -20.34 -3.76
C TYR A 78 -10.23 -21.64 -4.60
N LEU A 79 -9.73 -21.62 -5.83
CA LEU A 79 -9.72 -22.81 -6.70
C LEU A 79 -8.95 -23.97 -6.07
N PHE A 80 -7.83 -23.69 -5.43
CA PHE A 80 -7.02 -24.69 -4.74
C PHE A 80 -7.77 -25.30 -3.54
N MET A 81 -8.53 -24.51 -2.79
CA MET A 81 -9.24 -24.96 -1.60
C MET A 81 -10.63 -25.51 -1.86
N ARG A 82 -11.17 -25.26 -3.05
CA ARG A 82 -12.53 -25.66 -3.46
C ARG A 82 -12.88 -27.13 -3.19
N PRO A 83 -11.99 -28.13 -3.41
CA PRO A 83 -12.32 -29.53 -3.16
C PRO A 83 -12.60 -29.84 -1.68
N GLY A 84 -12.05 -29.05 -0.74
CA GLY A 84 -12.25 -29.23 0.70
C GLY A 84 -13.38 -28.42 1.33
N LEU A 85 -14.06 -27.54 0.55
CA LEU A 85 -15.09 -26.65 1.08
C LEU A 85 -16.51 -27.22 0.97
N TYR A 86 -17.32 -27.00 2.02
CA TYR A 86 -18.76 -27.26 1.99
C TYR A 86 -19.47 -26.33 0.98
N PRO A 87 -20.61 -26.76 0.39
CA PRO A 87 -21.34 -26.00 -0.63
C PRO A 87 -21.75 -24.60 -0.18
N ASN A 88 -22.12 -24.43 1.08
CA ASN A 88 -22.50 -23.13 1.65
C ASN A 88 -21.34 -22.17 1.81
N GLU A 89 -20.11 -22.66 1.99
CA GLU A 89 -18.91 -21.85 2.20
C GLU A 89 -18.36 -21.30 0.87
N ARG A 90 -18.61 -21.99 -0.24
CA ARG A 90 -18.16 -21.56 -1.58
C ARG A 90 -18.66 -20.17 -1.96
N ARG A 91 -19.86 -19.81 -1.53
CA ARG A 91 -20.49 -18.51 -1.82
C ARG A 91 -19.73 -17.35 -1.13
N TYR A 92 -19.27 -17.56 0.08
CA TYR A 92 -18.50 -16.56 0.82
C TYR A 92 -17.10 -16.35 0.23
N TYR A 93 -16.45 -17.42 -0.23
CA TYR A 93 -15.16 -17.31 -0.91
C TYR A 93 -15.27 -16.59 -2.25
N LEU A 94 -16.33 -16.84 -3.01
CA LEU A 94 -16.53 -16.13 -4.27
C LEU A 94 -16.75 -14.63 -4.03
N ALA A 95 -17.44 -14.27 -2.93
CA ALA A 95 -17.60 -12.89 -2.51
C ALA A 95 -16.29 -12.26 -2.01
N ALA A 96 -15.33 -13.04 -1.52
CA ALA A 96 -14.02 -12.53 -1.09
C ALA A 96 -13.18 -11.97 -2.26
N VAL A 97 -13.37 -12.46 -3.49
CA VAL A 97 -12.63 -11.99 -4.67
C VAL A 97 -12.90 -10.50 -4.95
N PRO A 98 -14.14 -10.03 -5.15
CA PRO A 98 -14.40 -8.61 -5.33
C PRO A 98 -14.08 -7.79 -4.08
N THR A 99 -14.28 -8.37 -2.87
CA THR A 99 -13.92 -7.70 -1.62
C THR A 99 -12.41 -7.43 -1.54
N SER A 100 -11.56 -8.34 -2.01
CA SER A 100 -10.10 -8.12 -2.03
C SER A 100 -9.70 -6.93 -2.90
N LEU A 101 -10.37 -6.73 -4.04
CA LEU A 101 -10.13 -5.56 -4.89
C LEU A 101 -10.53 -4.26 -4.18
N VAL A 102 -11.70 -4.24 -3.55
CA VAL A 102 -12.16 -3.06 -2.79
C VAL A 102 -11.19 -2.75 -1.64
N LEU A 103 -10.77 -3.78 -0.88
CA LEU A 103 -9.81 -3.59 0.21
C LEU A 103 -8.45 -3.10 -0.30
N ALA A 104 -7.97 -3.59 -1.43
CA ALA A 104 -6.72 -3.12 -2.05
C ALA A 104 -6.83 -1.63 -2.42
N LEU A 105 -7.92 -1.21 -3.06
CA LEU A 105 -8.16 0.18 -3.41
C LEU A 105 -8.29 1.08 -2.17
N VAL A 106 -8.99 0.61 -1.14
CA VAL A 106 -9.09 1.33 0.15
C VAL A 106 -7.72 1.45 0.80
N GLY A 107 -6.86 0.42 0.77
CA GLY A 107 -5.50 0.46 1.28
C GLY A 107 -4.63 1.49 0.55
N VAL A 108 -4.69 1.51 -0.78
CA VAL A 108 -4.00 2.51 -1.61
C VAL A 108 -4.49 3.92 -1.30
N ALA A 109 -5.81 4.13 -1.23
CA ALA A 109 -6.41 5.42 -0.89
C ALA A 109 -6.01 5.87 0.53
N PHE A 110 -6.00 4.96 1.50
CA PHE A 110 -5.56 5.24 2.86
C PHE A 110 -4.08 5.67 2.91
N ALA A 111 -3.20 4.97 2.19
CA ALA A 111 -1.80 5.36 2.05
C ALA A 111 -1.66 6.77 1.44
N TYR A 112 -2.41 7.02 0.36
CA TYR A 112 -2.35 8.28 -0.37
C TYR A 112 -2.85 9.48 0.44
N PHE A 113 -4.04 9.37 1.07
CA PHE A 113 -4.68 10.50 1.76
C PHE A 113 -4.19 10.71 3.19
N LEU A 114 -3.70 9.68 3.85
CA LEU A 114 -3.39 9.74 5.28
C LEU A 114 -1.89 9.53 5.56
N ILE A 115 -1.29 8.49 5.04
CA ILE A 115 0.07 8.11 5.41
C ILE A 115 1.10 8.99 4.71
N LEU A 116 1.02 9.12 3.41
CA LEU A 116 2.00 9.90 2.63
C LEU A 116 2.06 11.37 3.05
N PRO A 117 0.94 12.11 3.23
CA PRO A 117 1.01 13.50 3.70
C PRO A 117 1.70 13.63 5.07
N VAL A 118 1.42 12.70 6.00
CA VAL A 118 2.05 12.71 7.33
C VAL A 118 3.56 12.48 7.22
N ILE A 119 4.00 11.54 6.39
CA ILE A 119 5.42 11.25 6.18
C ILE A 119 6.13 12.44 5.52
N PHE A 120 5.54 13.05 4.47
CA PHE A 120 6.14 14.19 3.79
C PHE A 120 6.23 15.42 4.68
N VAL A 121 5.19 15.74 5.44
CA VAL A 121 5.21 16.84 6.42
C VAL A 121 6.28 16.61 7.49
N TYR A 122 6.41 15.39 7.97
CA TYR A 122 7.46 15.02 8.92
C TYR A 122 8.86 15.23 8.34
N PHE A 123 9.14 14.80 7.11
CA PHE A 123 10.43 15.01 6.46
C PHE A 123 10.75 16.48 6.22
N LEU A 124 9.75 17.27 5.80
CA LEU A 124 9.90 18.71 5.62
C LEU A 124 10.31 19.39 6.93
N ASN A 125 9.57 19.13 8.00
CA ASN A 125 9.85 19.72 9.32
C ASN A 125 11.19 19.25 9.91
N TYR A 126 11.58 18.00 9.65
CA TYR A 126 12.84 17.43 10.14
C TYR A 126 14.06 18.09 9.48
N SER A 127 13.94 18.54 8.24
CA SER A 127 15.03 19.14 7.49
C SER A 127 15.04 20.69 7.56
N GLU A 128 14.01 21.32 8.11
CA GLU A 128 13.98 22.76 8.32
C GLU A 128 15.18 23.23 9.18
N GLY A 129 15.97 24.15 8.62
CA GLY A 129 17.13 24.73 9.29
C GLY A 129 18.47 24.02 9.09
N VAL A 130 18.51 22.85 8.43
CA VAL A 130 19.76 22.09 8.22
C VAL A 130 20.18 22.05 6.75
N ALA A 131 19.25 21.91 5.81
CA ALA A 131 19.56 21.80 4.38
C ALA A 131 18.35 22.19 3.51
N GLU A 132 18.64 22.67 2.28
CA GLU A 132 17.61 22.75 1.23
C GLU A 132 17.26 21.34 0.73
N ILE A 133 15.97 20.98 0.83
CA ILE A 133 15.52 19.67 0.39
C ILE A 133 15.40 19.67 -1.15
N ALA A 134 16.30 18.96 -1.81
CA ALA A 134 16.17 18.62 -3.22
C ALA A 134 15.53 17.22 -3.34
N PHE A 135 14.24 17.16 -3.63
CA PHE A 135 13.56 15.90 -3.86
C PHE A 135 14.06 15.23 -5.15
N ALA A 136 14.77 14.11 -5.02
CA ALA A 136 15.13 13.28 -6.15
C ALA A 136 13.89 12.51 -6.64
N LEU A 137 13.54 12.63 -7.93
CA LEU A 137 12.37 11.98 -8.52
C LEU A 137 12.30 10.48 -8.17
N THR A 138 13.42 9.77 -8.34
CA THR A 138 13.47 8.32 -8.16
C THR A 138 13.18 7.91 -6.71
N GLU A 139 13.83 8.55 -5.74
CA GLU A 139 13.71 8.21 -4.32
C GLU A 139 12.32 8.54 -3.79
N THR A 140 11.76 9.68 -4.21
CA THR A 140 10.41 10.08 -3.83
C THR A 140 9.37 9.10 -4.36
N PHE A 141 9.47 8.69 -5.63
CA PHE A 141 8.57 7.70 -6.20
C PHE A 141 8.77 6.31 -5.60
N ASP A 142 9.98 5.95 -5.19
CA ASP A 142 10.23 4.69 -4.49
C ASP A 142 9.45 4.63 -3.19
N LEU A 143 9.50 5.68 -2.40
CA LEU A 143 8.77 5.78 -1.15
C LEU A 143 7.25 5.74 -1.38
N ILE A 144 6.73 6.55 -2.32
CA ILE A 144 5.30 6.62 -2.62
C ILE A 144 4.76 5.25 -3.04
N ILE A 145 5.38 4.63 -4.04
CA ILE A 145 4.90 3.38 -4.63
C ILE A 145 5.06 2.21 -3.65
N LEU A 146 6.17 2.16 -2.91
CA LEU A 146 6.37 1.14 -1.91
C LEU A 146 5.33 1.25 -0.80
N MET A 147 5.05 2.45 -0.29
CA MET A 147 4.03 2.66 0.73
C MET A 147 2.63 2.30 0.22
N MET A 148 2.23 2.77 -0.95
CA MET A 148 0.93 2.43 -1.53
C MET A 148 0.78 0.91 -1.75
N GLY A 149 1.81 0.25 -2.26
CA GLY A 149 1.83 -1.20 -2.45
C GLY A 149 1.78 -1.98 -1.14
N LEU A 150 2.54 -1.54 -0.14
CA LEU A 150 2.55 -2.13 1.19
C LEU A 150 1.17 -2.04 1.85
N PHE A 151 0.52 -0.88 1.80
CA PHE A 151 -0.83 -0.72 2.35
C PHE A 151 -1.90 -1.49 1.57
N ALA A 152 -1.77 -1.63 0.24
CA ALA A 152 -2.63 -2.51 -0.54
C ALA A 152 -2.57 -3.96 -0.04
N LEU A 153 -1.38 -4.44 0.35
CA LEU A 153 -1.18 -5.77 0.93
C LEU A 153 -1.68 -5.87 2.39
N ILE A 154 -1.39 -4.86 3.22
CA ILE A 154 -1.81 -4.82 4.63
C ILE A 154 -3.33 -4.90 4.75
N PHE A 155 -4.06 -4.21 3.89
CA PHE A 155 -5.53 -4.25 3.88
C PHE A 155 -6.10 -5.61 3.44
N GLN A 156 -5.28 -6.53 2.95
CA GLN A 156 -5.70 -7.92 2.72
C GLN A 156 -5.73 -8.75 4.02
N ILE A 157 -5.03 -8.33 5.09
CA ILE A 157 -4.96 -9.08 6.36
C ILE A 157 -6.35 -9.39 6.93
N PRO A 158 -7.30 -8.44 7.03
CA PRO A 158 -8.66 -8.74 7.50
C PRO A 158 -9.35 -9.84 6.70
N LEU A 159 -9.19 -9.81 5.38
CA LEU A 159 -9.78 -10.79 4.48
C LEU A 159 -9.21 -12.19 4.73
N PHE A 160 -7.88 -12.31 4.83
CA PHE A 160 -7.21 -13.59 5.09
C PHE A 160 -7.58 -14.17 6.46
N ILE A 161 -7.69 -13.34 7.50
CA ILE A 161 -8.14 -13.76 8.83
C ILE A 161 -9.58 -14.31 8.77
N MET A 162 -10.47 -13.59 8.11
CA MET A 162 -11.86 -14.03 7.91
C MET A 162 -11.92 -15.38 7.19
N LEU A 163 -11.18 -15.53 6.10
CA LEU A 163 -11.11 -16.77 5.33
C LEU A 163 -10.52 -17.93 6.17
N ALA A 164 -9.47 -17.69 6.94
CA ALA A 164 -8.85 -18.69 7.80
C ALA A 164 -9.79 -19.22 8.89
N ILE A 165 -10.62 -18.34 9.47
CA ILE A 165 -11.64 -18.73 10.47
C ILE A 165 -12.76 -19.51 9.79
N MET A 166 -13.21 -19.11 8.60
CA MET A 166 -14.26 -19.82 7.87
C MET A 166 -13.84 -21.23 7.47
N MET A 167 -12.54 -21.43 7.19
CA MET A 167 -11.95 -22.74 6.89
C MET A 167 -11.73 -23.63 8.13
N GLY A 168 -11.96 -23.09 9.33
CA GLY A 168 -11.65 -23.81 10.56
C GLY A 168 -10.15 -23.99 10.85
N VAL A 169 -9.27 -23.31 10.10
CA VAL A 169 -7.81 -23.34 10.30
C VAL A 169 -7.45 -22.68 11.63
N THR A 170 -8.20 -21.63 12.00
CA THR A 170 -7.99 -20.89 13.24
C THR A 170 -9.33 -20.51 13.87
N THR A 171 -9.30 -20.18 15.15
CA THR A 171 -10.49 -19.71 15.88
C THR A 171 -10.24 -18.29 16.39
N ARG A 172 -11.32 -17.53 16.53
CA ARG A 172 -11.24 -16.18 17.09
C ARG A 172 -10.59 -16.19 18.50
N LYS A 173 -10.90 -17.19 19.32
CA LYS A 173 -10.30 -17.33 20.68
C LYS A 173 -8.78 -17.49 20.58
N TRP A 174 -8.31 -18.35 19.71
CA TRP A 174 -6.87 -18.59 19.51
C TRP A 174 -6.14 -17.31 19.08
N LEU A 175 -6.72 -16.52 18.14
CA LEU A 175 -6.18 -15.24 17.73
C LEU A 175 -6.16 -14.22 18.88
N ALA A 176 -7.25 -14.17 19.65
CA ALA A 176 -7.37 -13.24 20.77
C ALA A 176 -6.39 -13.57 21.91
N ASP A 177 -6.15 -14.84 22.20
CA ASP A 177 -5.22 -15.27 23.24
C ASP A 177 -3.76 -14.98 22.88
N ARG A 178 -3.45 -14.90 21.58
CA ARG A 178 -2.09 -14.65 21.07
C ARG A 178 -1.88 -13.24 20.50
N ARG A 179 -2.68 -12.26 20.92
CA ARG A 179 -2.59 -10.87 20.45
C ARG A 179 -1.18 -10.28 20.50
N LEU A 180 -0.48 -10.46 21.62
CA LEU A 180 0.87 -9.93 21.80
C LEU A 180 1.84 -10.47 20.76
N LEU A 181 1.75 -11.77 20.42
CA LEU A 181 2.60 -12.36 19.38
C LEU A 181 2.35 -11.70 18.02
N PHE A 182 1.08 -11.47 17.65
CA PHE A 182 0.73 -10.79 16.40
C PHE A 182 1.20 -9.33 16.39
N TRP A 183 1.06 -8.60 17.50
CA TRP A 183 1.54 -7.21 17.59
C TRP A 183 3.05 -7.12 17.41
N PHE A 184 3.83 -7.98 18.07
CA PHE A 184 5.28 -8.02 17.88
C PHE A 184 5.67 -8.45 16.47
N SER A 185 4.94 -9.41 15.88
CA SER A 185 5.18 -9.82 14.49
C SER A 185 4.91 -8.67 13.50
N PHE A 186 3.81 -7.95 13.67
CA PHE A 186 3.48 -6.80 12.83
C PHE A 186 4.48 -5.67 12.99
N GLY A 187 4.93 -5.37 14.21
CA GLY A 187 6.01 -4.43 14.46
C GLY A 187 7.30 -4.85 13.76
N GLY A 188 7.71 -6.12 13.89
CA GLY A 188 8.89 -6.65 13.22
C GLY A 188 8.81 -6.54 11.69
N ILE A 189 7.69 -6.94 11.10
CA ILE A 189 7.46 -6.83 9.65
C ILE A 189 7.49 -5.36 9.21
N ALA A 190 6.86 -4.46 9.95
CA ALA A 190 6.83 -3.03 9.64
C ALA A 190 8.25 -2.43 9.60
N PHE A 191 9.10 -2.78 10.58
CA PHE A 191 10.49 -2.31 10.59
C PHE A 191 11.35 -2.91 9.48
N LEU A 192 11.11 -4.16 9.09
CA LEU A 192 11.84 -4.80 8.00
C LEU A 192 11.42 -4.30 6.60
N CYS A 193 10.14 -3.99 6.43
CA CYS A 193 9.58 -3.58 5.13
C CYS A 193 9.64 -2.08 4.89
N SER A 194 9.87 -1.26 5.93
CA SER A 194 9.90 0.19 5.77
C SER A 194 11.24 0.67 5.21
N PRO A 195 11.23 1.53 4.19
CA PRO A 195 12.44 2.14 3.64
C PRO A 195 12.98 3.29 4.50
N ASP A 196 12.25 3.69 5.53
CA ASP A 196 12.53 4.87 6.33
C ASP A 196 13.38 4.54 7.57
N PRO A 197 14.62 5.06 7.66
CA PRO A 197 15.49 4.85 8.82
C PRO A 197 15.07 5.69 10.05
N THR A 198 14.17 6.68 9.90
CA THR A 198 13.79 7.58 11.01
C THR A 198 12.82 6.93 12.01
N GLY A 199 12.19 5.81 11.63
CA GLY A 199 11.25 5.08 12.46
C GLY A 199 9.80 5.57 12.41
N MET A 200 9.51 6.71 11.76
CA MET A 200 8.13 7.22 11.66
C MET A 200 7.26 6.36 10.74
N ALA A 201 7.76 6.02 9.54
CA ALA A 201 6.99 5.18 8.62
C ALA A 201 6.74 3.78 9.18
N PRO A 202 7.73 3.03 9.73
CA PRO A 202 7.44 1.74 10.34
C PRO A 202 6.47 1.80 11.51
N LEU A 203 6.50 2.87 12.30
CA LEU A 203 5.56 3.05 13.40
C LEU A 203 4.12 3.22 12.89
N LEU A 204 3.90 4.04 11.85
CA LEU A 204 2.59 4.22 11.22
C LEU A 204 2.08 2.91 10.59
N VAL A 205 2.97 2.16 9.92
CA VAL A 205 2.64 0.85 9.34
C VAL A 205 2.24 -0.14 10.43
N ALA A 206 3.03 -0.26 11.51
CA ALA A 206 2.74 -1.16 12.63
C ALA A 206 1.41 -0.81 13.30
N LEU A 207 1.17 0.47 13.57
CA LEU A 207 -0.08 0.96 14.17
C LEU A 207 -1.29 0.58 13.31
N THR A 208 -1.18 0.77 11.99
CA THR A 208 -2.26 0.42 11.07
C THR A 208 -2.51 -1.08 11.02
N MET A 209 -1.47 -1.91 10.99
CA MET A 209 -1.61 -3.37 11.03
C MET A 209 -2.30 -3.84 12.31
N ILE A 210 -1.91 -3.29 13.46
CA ILE A 210 -2.52 -3.61 14.76
C ILE A 210 -3.99 -3.17 14.79
N THR A 211 -4.29 -1.95 14.34
CA THR A 211 -5.68 -1.45 14.31
C THR A 211 -6.58 -2.27 13.39
N LEU A 212 -6.12 -2.64 12.21
CA LEU A 212 -6.87 -3.52 11.29
C LEU A 212 -7.11 -4.91 11.88
N PHE A 213 -6.11 -5.46 12.57
CA PHE A 213 -6.25 -6.74 13.27
C PHE A 213 -7.30 -6.67 14.39
N GLU A 214 -7.25 -5.64 15.25
CA GLU A 214 -8.21 -5.46 16.32
C GLU A 214 -9.64 -5.18 15.80
N LEU A 215 -9.76 -4.38 14.74
CA LEU A 215 -11.04 -4.15 14.06
C LEU A 215 -11.62 -5.46 13.52
N THR A 216 -10.79 -6.32 12.94
CA THR A 216 -11.21 -7.63 12.41
C THR A 216 -11.71 -8.52 13.54
N LEU A 217 -10.99 -8.59 14.67
CA LEU A 217 -11.43 -9.34 15.86
C LEU A 217 -12.73 -8.77 16.44
N GLY A 218 -12.89 -7.44 16.44
CA GLY A 218 -14.11 -6.75 16.87
C GLY A 218 -15.31 -7.09 15.98
N LEU A 219 -15.15 -7.06 14.66
CA LEU A 219 -16.17 -7.44 13.70
C LEU A 219 -16.60 -8.90 13.86
N LEU A 220 -15.63 -9.81 14.08
CA LEU A 220 -15.92 -11.22 14.33
C LEU A 220 -16.66 -11.44 15.66
N ARG A 221 -16.40 -10.59 16.65
CA ARG A 221 -17.15 -10.60 17.92
C ARG A 221 -18.60 -10.18 17.72
N TRP A 222 -18.83 -9.15 16.90
CA TRP A 222 -20.15 -8.60 16.64
C TRP A 222 -21.00 -9.50 15.76
N THR A 223 -20.40 -10.19 14.78
CA THR A 223 -21.08 -11.16 13.91
C THR A 223 -21.34 -12.52 14.57
N GLY A 224 -20.93 -12.73 15.84
CA GLY A 224 -21.22 -13.95 16.60
C GLY A 224 -20.46 -15.21 16.15
N ARG A 225 -19.41 -15.03 15.37
CA ARG A 225 -18.55 -16.12 14.86
C ARG A 225 -17.22 -16.22 15.60
#